data_7fb175d1844e37968c0fc0f692440315
#
_entry.id   7fb175d1844e37968c0fc0f692440315
#
_cell.length_a   1.000
_cell.length_b   1.000
_cell.length_c   1.000
_cell.angle_alpha   90.00
_cell.angle_beta   90.00
_cell.angle_gamma   90.00
#
_symmetry.space_group_name_H-M   'P 1'
#
loop_
_entity.id
_entity.type
_entity.pdbx_description
1 polymer ?
#
loop_
_entity_poly.entity_id
_entity_poly.type
_entity_poly.pdbx_seq_one_letter_code
_entity_poly.pdbx_strand_id
1 'polypeptide(L)'
;VCSSDLAEAGISDVVRGADLLDSTPRQQCLLRCLGWPEPRYAHLPVATNAAGEKWSKQTLAPAIVAADGVRLLLRALRFLGQAAPAEMEGCRLDEFWPWAAAHWSMAAVPKRRAIVG
;
A
#
# COMPACT_ATOMS: atom_id res chain seq x y z
N VAL A 1 -11.05 9.62 2.58
CA VAL A 1 -11.53 8.94 3.79
C VAL A 1 -11.43 9.90 4.95
N CYS A 2 -12.54 10.24 5.56
CA CYS A 2 -12.64 11.14 6.71
C CYS A 2 -12.24 10.40 8.01
N SER A 3 -11.72 11.11 9.00
CA SER A 3 -11.39 10.50 10.31
C SER A 3 -12.64 9.98 11.02
N SER A 4 -13.81 10.62 10.81
CA SER A 4 -15.08 10.15 11.34
C SER A 4 -15.47 8.78 10.80
N ASP A 5 -15.32 8.55 9.49
CA ASP A 5 -15.65 7.27 8.86
C ASP A 5 -14.83 6.11 9.46
N LEU A 6 -13.55 6.37 9.76
CA LEU A 6 -12.66 5.38 10.39
C LEU A 6 -13.12 5.03 11.81
N ALA A 7 -13.49 6.04 12.60
CA ALA A 7 -13.94 5.83 13.98
C ALA A 7 -15.29 5.12 14.02
N GLU A 8 -16.27 5.54 13.21
CA GLU A 8 -17.59 4.92 13.12
C GLU A 8 -17.52 3.46 12.66
N ALA A 9 -16.61 3.16 11.71
CA ALA A 9 -16.41 1.80 11.24
C ALA A 9 -15.54 0.94 12.17
N GLY A 10 -15.03 1.47 13.28
CA GLY A 10 -14.18 0.75 14.23
C GLY A 10 -12.85 0.30 13.64
N ILE A 11 -12.28 1.07 12.71
CA ILE A 11 -11.02 0.72 12.03
C ILE A 11 -9.85 0.84 13.00
N SER A 12 -9.12 -0.25 13.20
CA SER A 12 -7.95 -0.34 14.08
C SER A 12 -6.61 -0.11 13.35
N ASP A 13 -6.58 -0.35 12.04
CA ASP A 13 -5.35 -0.30 11.23
C ASP A 13 -5.62 0.39 9.89
N VAL A 14 -4.76 1.34 9.54
CA VAL A 14 -4.82 2.07 8.27
C VAL A 14 -3.52 1.85 7.49
N VAL A 15 -3.63 1.17 6.36
CA VAL A 15 -2.51 1.01 5.42
C VAL A 15 -2.78 1.87 4.19
N ARG A 16 -1.86 2.79 3.86
CA ARG A 16 -2.08 3.74 2.76
C ARG A 16 -0.78 4.23 2.14
N GLY A 17 -0.84 5.01 1.07
CA GLY A 17 0.31 5.61 0.44
C GLY A 17 0.99 6.67 1.32
N ALA A 18 2.31 6.79 1.22
CA ALA A 18 3.12 7.76 1.97
C ALA A 18 2.90 9.22 1.51
N ASP A 19 2.17 9.45 0.43
CA ASP A 19 1.67 10.76 0.03
C ASP A 19 0.72 11.38 1.08
N LEU A 20 0.10 10.56 1.93
CA LEU A 20 -0.76 10.99 3.04
C LEU A 20 -0.04 11.03 4.40
N LEU A 21 1.27 10.81 4.44
CA LEU A 21 2.04 10.77 5.69
C LEU A 21 1.89 12.08 6.48
N ASP A 22 1.99 13.23 5.82
CA ASP A 22 1.91 14.55 6.47
C ASP A 22 0.50 14.88 6.99
N SER A 23 -0.52 14.15 6.53
CA SER A 23 -1.90 14.28 7.04
C SER A 23 -2.14 13.49 8.33
N THR A 24 -1.31 12.50 8.61
CA THR A 24 -1.49 11.60 9.77
C THR A 24 -1.50 12.33 11.11
N PRO A 25 -0.53 13.23 11.42
CA PRO A 25 -0.54 13.93 12.71
C PRO A 25 -1.79 14.79 12.92
N ARG A 26 -2.30 15.41 11.86
CA ARG A 26 -3.54 16.21 11.92
C ARG A 26 -4.76 15.33 12.21
N GLN A 27 -4.84 14.16 11.59
CA GLN A 27 -5.91 13.20 11.81
C GLN A 27 -5.88 12.63 13.22
N GLN A 28 -4.69 12.27 13.72
CA GLN A 28 -4.50 11.81 15.10
C GLN A 28 -4.88 12.89 16.10
N CYS A 29 -4.48 14.15 15.89
CA CYS A 29 -4.87 15.26 16.75
C CYS A 29 -6.40 15.42 16.82
N LEU A 30 -7.06 15.36 15.66
CA LEU A 30 -8.53 15.44 15.59
C LEU A 30 -9.21 14.29 16.36
N LEU A 31 -8.75 13.05 16.17
CA LEU A 31 -9.28 11.88 16.88
C LEU A 31 -9.14 12.05 18.40
N ARG A 32 -7.98 12.51 18.88
CA ARG A 32 -7.75 12.80 20.30
C ARG A 32 -8.70 13.87 20.83
N CYS A 33 -8.86 14.99 20.11
CA CYS A 33 -9.77 16.07 20.49
C CYS A 33 -11.23 15.60 20.62
N LEU A 34 -11.62 14.61 19.80
CA LEU A 34 -12.96 14.03 19.80
C LEU A 34 -13.12 12.86 20.79
N GLY A 35 -12.05 12.46 21.49
CA GLY A 35 -12.06 11.30 22.38
C GLY A 35 -12.24 9.96 21.64
N TRP A 36 -11.89 9.90 20.35
CA TRP A 36 -12.02 8.70 19.53
C TRP A 36 -10.72 7.90 19.51
N PRO A 37 -10.80 6.56 19.33
CA PRO A 37 -9.63 5.72 19.26
C PRO A 37 -8.77 6.04 18.05
N GLU A 38 -7.46 6.04 18.24
CA GLU A 38 -6.49 6.25 17.16
C GLU A 38 -6.14 4.91 16.50
N PRO A 39 -6.32 4.74 15.18
CA PRO A 39 -5.84 3.56 14.49
C PRO A 39 -4.31 3.56 14.38
N ARG A 40 -3.73 2.38 14.20
CA ARG A 40 -2.34 2.24 13.81
C ARG A 40 -2.19 2.60 12.33
N TYR A 41 -1.09 3.24 11.98
CA TYR A 41 -0.84 3.66 10.60
C TYR A 41 0.39 2.97 10.02
N ALA A 42 0.26 2.48 8.80
CA ALA A 42 1.37 2.05 7.96
C ALA A 42 1.35 2.83 6.64
N HIS A 43 2.49 3.42 6.26
CA HIS A 43 2.62 4.19 5.02
C HIS A 43 3.55 3.45 4.07
N LEU A 44 3.03 3.06 2.91
CA LEU A 44 3.76 2.39 1.86
C LEU A 44 4.27 3.41 0.83
N PRO A 45 5.44 3.19 0.21
CA PRO A 45 5.92 4.08 -0.84
C PRO A 45 4.92 4.16 -1.99
N VAL A 46 4.77 5.34 -2.59
CA VAL A 46 3.97 5.49 -3.80
C VAL A 46 4.82 5.22 -5.05
N ALA A 47 4.24 4.59 -6.06
CA ALA A 47 4.89 4.39 -7.34
C ALA A 47 4.87 5.70 -8.14
N THR A 48 6.04 6.09 -8.69
CA THR A 48 6.19 7.26 -9.53
C THR A 48 6.77 6.88 -10.89
N ASN A 49 6.57 7.74 -11.89
CA ASN A 49 7.30 7.67 -13.15
C ASN A 49 8.73 8.23 -12.99
N ALA A 50 9.53 8.20 -14.05
CA ALA A 50 10.90 8.72 -14.05
C ALA A 50 10.99 10.23 -13.76
N ALA A 51 9.91 10.98 -13.98
CA ALA A 51 9.81 12.41 -13.65
C ALA A 51 9.44 12.65 -12.17
N GLY A 52 9.22 11.60 -11.38
CA GLY A 52 8.82 11.69 -9.97
C GLY A 52 7.32 11.93 -9.76
N GLU A 53 6.51 11.89 -10.82
CA GLU A 53 5.07 12.06 -10.71
C GLU A 53 4.40 10.74 -10.32
N LYS A 54 3.47 10.80 -9.37
CA LYS A 54 2.72 9.62 -8.91
C LYS A 54 1.94 8.98 -10.07
N TRP A 55 2.04 7.68 -10.20
CA TRP A 55 1.19 6.92 -11.10
C TRP A 55 -0.28 7.05 -10.68
N SER A 56 -1.08 7.68 -11.52
CA SER A 56 -2.48 7.96 -11.26
C SER A 56 -3.27 8.03 -12.57
N LYS A 57 -4.59 8.16 -12.48
CA LYS A 57 -5.45 8.43 -13.65
C LYS A 57 -5.07 9.74 -14.34
N GLN A 58 -4.61 10.74 -13.59
CA GLN A 58 -4.21 12.04 -14.12
C GLN A 58 -2.90 11.97 -14.93
N THR A 59 -2.01 11.02 -14.59
CA THR A 59 -0.76 10.78 -15.32
C THR A 59 -0.89 9.69 -16.38
N LEU A 60 -2.13 9.33 -16.75
CA LEU A 60 -2.44 8.32 -17.77
C LEU A 60 -1.75 6.97 -17.52
N ALA A 61 -1.64 6.56 -16.26
CA ALA A 61 -1.06 5.26 -15.92
C ALA A 61 -1.81 4.12 -16.64
N PRO A 62 -1.11 3.14 -17.21
CA PRO A 62 -1.74 2.02 -17.90
C PRO A 62 -2.76 1.30 -17.02
N ALA A 63 -3.90 0.93 -17.60
CA ALA A 63 -4.90 0.15 -16.89
C ALA A 63 -4.37 -1.25 -16.56
N ILE A 64 -4.79 -1.79 -15.42
CA ILE A 64 -4.48 -3.17 -15.04
C ILE A 64 -5.27 -4.13 -15.92
N VAL A 65 -4.59 -5.09 -16.53
CA VAL A 65 -5.20 -6.18 -17.29
C VAL A 65 -5.29 -7.42 -16.41
N ALA A 66 -6.49 -7.96 -16.23
CA ALA A 66 -6.74 -9.09 -15.33
C ALA A 66 -5.91 -10.35 -15.69
N ALA A 67 -5.64 -10.58 -16.98
CA ALA A 67 -4.78 -11.70 -17.43
C ALA A 67 -3.35 -11.64 -16.87
N ASP A 68 -2.86 -10.46 -16.51
CA ASP A 68 -1.53 -10.25 -15.94
C ASP A 68 -1.52 -10.24 -14.40
N GLY A 69 -2.62 -10.62 -13.76
CA GLY A 69 -2.85 -10.41 -12.33
C GLY A 69 -1.70 -10.87 -11.43
N VAL A 70 -1.29 -12.14 -11.53
CA VAL A 70 -0.21 -12.69 -10.67
C VAL A 70 1.12 -11.98 -10.95
N ARG A 71 1.46 -11.73 -12.22
CA ARG A 71 2.69 -11.02 -12.59
C ARG A 71 2.73 -9.60 -12.02
N LEU A 72 1.61 -8.88 -12.06
CA LEU A 72 1.50 -7.54 -11.49
C LEU A 72 1.59 -7.56 -9.97
N LEU A 73 1.00 -8.55 -9.31
CA LEU A 73 1.08 -8.74 -7.87
C LEU A 73 2.52 -9.05 -7.43
N LEU A 74 3.26 -9.89 -8.18
CA LEU A 74 4.68 -10.15 -7.91
C LEU A 74 5.55 -8.90 -8.10
N ARG A 75 5.26 -8.08 -9.13
CA ARG A 75 5.90 -6.77 -9.28
C ARG A 75 5.62 -5.87 -8.09
N ALA A 76 4.37 -5.83 -7.61
CA ALA A 76 4.00 -5.04 -6.44
C ALA A 76 4.71 -5.53 -5.18
N LEU A 77 4.83 -6.84 -4.96
CA LEU A 77 5.60 -7.40 -3.85
C LEU A 77 7.08 -7.00 -3.92
N ARG A 78 7.72 -7.14 -5.08
CA ARG A 78 9.12 -6.74 -5.28
C ARG A 78 9.31 -5.24 -5.07
N PHE A 79 8.39 -4.42 -5.57
CA PHE A 79 8.35 -2.97 -5.34
C PHE A 79 8.27 -2.63 -3.84
N LEU A 80 7.52 -3.42 -3.08
CA LEU A 80 7.42 -3.29 -1.62
C LEU A 80 8.55 -4.01 -0.86
N GLY A 81 9.63 -4.39 -1.55
CA GLY A 81 10.81 -4.99 -0.93
C GLY A 81 10.65 -6.43 -0.49
N GLN A 82 9.56 -7.10 -0.90
CA GLN A 82 9.35 -8.50 -0.55
C GLN A 82 10.14 -9.43 -1.47
N ALA A 83 10.73 -10.48 -0.91
CA ALA A 83 11.46 -11.50 -1.66
C ALA A 83 10.48 -12.43 -2.39
N ALA A 84 10.02 -12.03 -3.57
CA ALA A 84 9.12 -12.83 -4.39
C ALA A 84 9.94 -13.66 -5.40
N PRO A 85 9.96 -15.02 -5.24
CA PRO A 85 10.75 -15.90 -6.09
C PRO A 85 10.15 -15.98 -7.51
N ALA A 86 11.01 -16.26 -8.49
CA ALA A 86 10.60 -16.32 -9.90
C ALA A 86 9.63 -17.48 -10.18
N GLU A 87 9.72 -18.55 -9.41
CA GLU A 87 8.86 -19.74 -9.53
C GLU A 87 7.38 -19.42 -9.33
N MET A 88 7.08 -18.32 -8.63
CA MET A 88 5.71 -17.86 -8.43
C MET A 88 5.09 -17.19 -9.66
N GLU A 89 5.83 -16.92 -10.72
CA GLU A 89 5.30 -16.22 -11.91
C GLU A 89 4.22 -17.00 -12.66
N GLY A 90 4.20 -18.32 -12.54
CA GLY A 90 3.18 -19.19 -13.13
C GLY A 90 2.11 -19.70 -12.16
N CYS A 91 2.13 -19.27 -10.90
CA CYS A 91 1.18 -19.75 -9.91
C CYS A 91 -0.23 -19.19 -10.12
N ARG A 92 -1.23 -19.83 -9.52
CA ARG A 92 -2.61 -19.36 -9.50
C ARG A 92 -2.82 -18.34 -8.37
N LEU A 93 -3.88 -17.53 -8.47
CA LEU A 93 -4.20 -16.51 -7.44
C LEU A 93 -4.51 -17.13 -6.07
N ASP A 94 -5.12 -18.31 -6.06
CA ASP A 94 -5.43 -19.06 -4.83
C ASP A 94 -4.19 -19.63 -4.14
N GLU A 95 -3.10 -19.84 -4.88
CA GLU A 95 -1.78 -20.19 -4.35
C GLU A 95 -0.97 -18.96 -3.94
N PHE A 96 -1.10 -17.87 -4.72
CA PHE A 96 -0.37 -16.61 -4.50
C PHE A 96 -0.68 -15.99 -3.12
N TRP A 97 -1.95 -15.81 -2.77
CA TRP A 97 -2.33 -15.08 -1.57
C TRP A 97 -1.89 -15.74 -0.25
N PRO A 98 -2.08 -17.07 -0.05
CA PRO A 98 -1.55 -17.73 1.14
C PRO A 98 -0.03 -17.62 1.25
N TRP A 99 0.67 -17.79 0.12
CA TRP A 99 2.11 -17.65 0.07
C TRP A 99 2.56 -16.22 0.42
N ALA A 100 1.97 -15.21 -0.21
CA ALA A 100 2.32 -13.80 0.00
C ALA A 100 2.07 -13.38 1.47
N ALA A 101 0.96 -13.81 2.07
CA ALA A 101 0.66 -13.53 3.46
C ALA A 101 1.66 -14.19 4.42
N ALA A 102 2.06 -15.44 4.14
CA ALA A 102 3.00 -16.18 4.99
C ALA A 102 4.45 -15.62 4.93
N HIS A 103 4.82 -14.99 3.81
CA HIS A 103 6.17 -14.47 3.57
C HIS A 103 6.26 -12.94 3.66
N TRP A 104 5.17 -12.26 4.04
CA TRP A 104 5.17 -10.81 4.19
C TRP A 104 6.05 -10.33 5.34
N SER A 105 6.87 -9.33 5.07
CA SER A 105 7.68 -8.65 6.09
C SER A 105 7.50 -7.13 6.02
N MET A 106 6.88 -6.55 7.04
CA MET A 106 6.80 -5.09 7.17
C MET A 106 8.18 -4.44 7.29
N ALA A 107 9.16 -5.14 7.86
CA ALA A 107 10.53 -4.64 7.99
C ALA A 107 11.24 -4.49 6.64
N ALA A 108 10.84 -5.29 5.64
CA ALA A 108 11.40 -5.23 4.29
C ALA A 108 10.83 -4.08 3.45
N VAL A 109 9.69 -3.50 3.86
CA VAL A 109 9.07 -2.39 3.11
C VAL A 109 10.02 -1.19 3.10
N PRO A 110 10.35 -0.64 1.90
CA PRO A 110 11.28 0.48 1.78
C PRO A 110 10.78 1.72 2.53
N LYS A 111 11.63 2.27 3.40
CA LYS A 111 11.33 3.49 4.17
C LYS A 111 11.53 4.75 3.32
N ARG A 112 10.83 4.83 2.20
CA ARG A 112 10.85 5.95 1.25
C ARG A 112 9.43 6.41 0.97
N ARG A 113 9.24 7.71 0.70
CA ARG A 113 7.92 8.26 0.35
C ARG A 113 7.47 7.82 -1.05
N ALA A 114 8.42 7.73 -1.98
CA ALA A 114 8.17 7.39 -3.37
C ALA A 114 9.31 6.56 -3.95
N ILE A 115 9.00 5.71 -4.91
CA ILE A 115 9.95 4.89 -5.66
C ILE A 115 9.52 4.88 -7.13
N VAL A 116 10.47 4.99 -8.04
CA VAL A 116 10.21 4.82 -9.47
C VAL A 116 9.82 3.35 -9.71
N GLY A 117 8.64 3.13 -10.28
CA GLY A 117 8.05 1.79 -10.50
C GLY A 117 8.18 1.29 -11.93
#